data_873379a6d78d100b6fc9ea68ff904868
#
_entry.id   873379a6d78d100b6fc9ea68ff904868
#
_cell.length_a   1.000
_cell.length_b   1.000
_cell.length_c   1.000
_cell.angle_alpha   90.00
_cell.angle_beta   90.00
_cell.angle_gamma   90.00
#
_symmetry.space_group_name_H-M   'P 1'
#
loop_
_entity.id
_entity.type
_entity.pdbx_description
1 polymer ?
#
loop_
_entity_poly.entity_id
_entity_poly.type
_entity_poly.pdbx_seq_one_letter_code
_entity_poly.pdbx_strand_id
1 'polypeptide(L)'
;LGALRMGVNLADDDIAVRCNLGTLSDEENYEDKTMVDYSGGEISTEEAAELIACVQEHFGDELHEFIAGVSYRHCMVRHHSLTGTVYTPPHDISDKPVKGHLPGGRYGEEVLAMMKKSYAILKDHPVNIKRMKEGKYPANSIWLWGEGTRPALQNFKERWGLNGAVISAVDLVKGIG
;
A
#
# COMPACT_ATOMS: atom_id res chain seq x y z
N LEU A 1 8.41 -0.67 -9.49
CA LEU A 1 8.15 -1.87 -10.30
C LEU A 1 6.73 -2.43 -10.06
N GLY A 2 6.29 -2.54 -8.79
CA GLY A 2 4.94 -3.01 -8.48
C GLY A 2 3.83 -2.16 -9.09
N ALA A 3 3.96 -0.83 -9.08
CA ALA A 3 3.00 0.09 -9.67
C ALA A 3 2.88 -0.10 -11.20
N LEU A 4 4.00 -0.28 -11.90
CA LEU A 4 4.00 -0.54 -13.35
C LEU A 4 3.23 -1.82 -13.70
N ARG A 5 3.35 -2.84 -12.86
CA ARG A 5 2.61 -4.08 -13.05
C ARG A 5 1.09 -3.91 -12.90
N MET A 6 0.66 -3.00 -12.06
CA MET A 6 -0.75 -2.66 -11.88
C MET A 6 -1.29 -1.78 -13.02
N GLY A 7 -0.49 -1.49 -14.05
CA GLY A 7 -0.86 -0.64 -15.18
C GLY A 7 -0.84 0.85 -14.85
N VAL A 8 -0.13 1.23 -13.78
CA VAL A 8 -0.02 2.62 -13.35
C VAL A 8 1.07 3.32 -14.14
N ASN A 9 0.71 4.40 -14.82
CA ASN A 9 1.66 5.28 -15.49
C ASN A 9 2.13 6.35 -14.51
N LEU A 10 3.43 6.37 -14.22
CA LEU A 10 4.05 7.37 -13.36
C LEU A 10 4.71 8.47 -14.20
N ALA A 11 4.46 9.72 -13.83
CA ALA A 11 5.24 10.85 -14.31
C ALA A 11 6.58 10.93 -13.56
N ASP A 12 7.50 11.77 -14.02
CA ASP A 12 8.85 11.86 -13.44
C ASP A 12 8.85 12.35 -11.99
N ASP A 13 7.84 13.13 -11.60
CA ASP A 13 7.67 13.68 -10.25
C ASP A 13 6.62 12.91 -9.42
N ASP A 14 6.19 11.76 -9.88
CA ASP A 14 5.29 10.89 -9.14
C ASP A 14 6.05 9.91 -8.25
N ILE A 15 5.50 9.68 -7.07
CA ILE A 15 6.00 8.67 -6.12
C ILE A 15 4.95 7.57 -5.99
N ALA A 16 5.34 6.34 -6.27
CA ALA A 16 4.52 5.17 -6.00
C ALA A 16 4.84 4.63 -4.61
N VAL A 17 3.83 4.39 -3.82
CA VAL A 17 3.94 3.84 -2.46
C VAL A 17 3.12 2.57 -2.39
N ARG A 18 3.69 1.51 -1.84
CA ARG A 18 2.93 0.29 -1.58
C ARG A 18 1.90 0.56 -0.51
N CYS A 19 0.71 0.02 -0.70
CA CYS A 19 -0.41 0.18 0.21
C CYS A 19 -0.99 -1.19 0.52
N ASN A 20 -0.70 -1.70 1.72
CA ASN A 20 -1.36 -2.91 2.20
C ASN A 20 -2.68 -2.57 2.86
N LEU A 21 -3.64 -3.48 2.77
CA LEU A 21 -4.77 -3.53 3.68
C LEU A 21 -4.44 -4.53 4.78
N GLY A 22 -4.22 -4.04 5.98
CA GLY A 22 -3.79 -4.86 7.12
C GLY A 22 -4.79 -4.87 8.26
N THR A 23 -4.55 -5.77 9.20
CA THR A 23 -5.32 -5.89 10.44
C THR A 23 -4.51 -5.35 11.59
N LEU A 24 -5.00 -4.30 12.22
CA LEU A 24 -4.47 -3.78 13.48
C LEU A 24 -5.40 -4.15 14.63
N SER A 25 -4.84 -4.32 15.82
CA SER A 25 -5.61 -4.52 17.06
C SER A 25 -6.38 -3.26 17.46
N ASP A 26 -7.20 -3.34 18.47
CA ASP A 26 -8.25 -2.36 18.79
C ASP A 26 -7.90 -1.35 19.89
N GLU A 27 -6.64 -1.24 20.28
CA GLU A 27 -6.21 -0.22 21.24
C GLU A 27 -6.65 1.18 20.79
N GLU A 28 -6.94 2.05 21.74
CA GLU A 28 -7.47 3.40 21.48
C GLU A 28 -6.46 4.25 20.70
N ASN A 29 -5.21 4.26 21.12
CA ASN A 29 -4.15 5.00 20.45
C ASN A 29 -3.56 4.17 19.31
N TYR A 30 -3.45 4.77 18.13
CA TYR A 30 -2.95 4.09 16.94
C TYR A 30 -1.54 3.51 17.15
N GLU A 31 -0.66 4.25 17.79
CA GLU A 31 0.71 3.81 18.08
C GLU A 31 0.81 2.62 19.03
N ASP A 32 -0.21 2.38 19.84
CA ASP A 32 -0.23 1.25 20.79
C ASP A 32 -0.79 -0.04 20.16
N LYS A 33 -1.31 0.07 18.94
CA LYS A 33 -1.87 -1.08 18.23
C LYS A 33 -0.78 -2.05 17.81
N THR A 34 -1.16 -3.31 17.69
CA THR A 34 -0.32 -4.38 17.16
C THR A 34 -0.67 -4.67 15.70
N MET A 35 0.33 -4.93 14.88
CA MET A 35 0.15 -5.46 13.53
C MET A 35 -0.24 -6.94 13.64
N VAL A 36 -1.53 -7.22 13.65
CA VAL A 36 -2.07 -8.58 13.80
C VAL A 36 -1.83 -9.40 12.54
N ASP A 37 -2.12 -8.81 11.38
CA ASP A 37 -1.93 -9.47 10.09
C ASP A 37 -1.72 -8.43 8.99
N TYR A 38 -0.54 -8.46 8.36
CA TYR A 38 -0.21 -7.54 7.27
C TYR A 38 -1.01 -7.80 6.00
N SER A 39 -1.70 -8.93 5.90
CA SER A 39 -2.50 -9.33 4.74
C SER A 39 -4.01 -9.08 4.92
N GLY A 40 -4.42 -8.53 6.06
CA GLY A 40 -5.85 -8.35 6.35
C GLY A 40 -6.64 -9.65 6.36
N GLY A 41 -6.02 -10.75 6.83
CA GLY A 41 -6.62 -12.08 6.77
C GLY A 41 -6.68 -12.62 5.35
N GLU A 42 -5.69 -12.32 4.52
CA GLU A 42 -5.65 -12.67 3.09
C GLU A 42 -6.95 -12.26 2.37
N ILE A 43 -7.36 -11.02 2.58
CA ILE A 43 -8.61 -10.48 2.04
C ILE A 43 -8.74 -10.75 0.54
N SER A 44 -9.96 -11.06 0.09
CA SER A 44 -10.24 -11.25 -1.33
C SER A 44 -10.04 -9.96 -2.13
N THR A 45 -9.71 -10.09 -3.41
CA THR A 45 -9.55 -8.95 -4.30
C THR A 45 -10.83 -8.13 -4.41
N GLU A 46 -11.98 -8.78 -4.44
CA GLU A 46 -13.29 -8.12 -4.54
C GLU A 46 -13.62 -7.30 -3.29
N GLU A 47 -13.42 -7.86 -2.11
CA GLU A 47 -13.61 -7.15 -0.84
C GLU A 47 -12.63 -5.98 -0.71
N ALA A 48 -11.38 -6.21 -1.07
CA ALA A 48 -10.34 -5.20 -1.03
C ALA A 48 -10.64 -4.02 -1.97
N ALA A 49 -11.18 -4.29 -3.15
CA ALA A 49 -11.56 -3.24 -4.10
C ALA A 49 -12.59 -2.27 -3.50
N GLU A 50 -13.56 -2.77 -2.74
CA GLU A 50 -14.54 -1.93 -2.04
C GLU A 50 -13.89 -1.06 -0.97
N LEU A 51 -12.94 -1.63 -0.21
CA LEU A 51 -12.23 -0.87 0.83
C LEU A 51 -11.32 0.20 0.22
N ILE A 52 -10.61 -0.11 -0.85
CA ILE A 52 -9.75 0.87 -1.54
C ILE A 52 -10.60 1.96 -2.21
N ALA A 53 -11.77 1.64 -2.74
CA ALA A 53 -12.69 2.66 -3.25
C ALA A 53 -13.13 3.63 -2.14
N CYS A 54 -13.38 3.13 -0.93
CA CYS A 54 -13.68 3.95 0.24
C CYS A 54 -12.49 4.84 0.62
N VAL A 55 -11.28 4.31 0.61
CA VAL A 55 -10.05 5.05 0.87
C VAL A 55 -9.85 6.16 -0.17
N GLN A 56 -10.04 5.84 -1.45
CA GLN A 56 -9.94 6.82 -2.54
C GLN A 56 -10.97 7.94 -2.38
N GLU A 57 -12.20 7.61 -2.01
CA GLU A 57 -13.26 8.61 -1.78
C GLU A 57 -12.89 9.59 -0.66
N HIS A 58 -12.27 9.10 0.42
CA HIS A 58 -11.93 9.92 1.58
C HIS A 58 -10.60 10.67 1.44
N PHE A 59 -9.61 10.08 0.78
CA PHE A 59 -8.24 10.61 0.73
C PHE A 59 -7.74 10.96 -0.67
N GLY A 60 -8.43 10.50 -1.71
CA GLY A 60 -8.07 10.85 -3.09
C GLY A 60 -8.24 12.36 -3.32
N ASP A 61 -7.22 12.97 -3.91
CA ASP A 61 -7.20 14.40 -4.26
C ASP A 61 -6.25 14.63 -5.43
N GLU A 62 -5.88 15.87 -5.70
CA GLU A 62 -4.95 16.23 -6.77
C GLU A 62 -3.54 15.66 -6.55
N LEU A 63 -3.17 15.39 -5.30
CA LEU A 63 -1.85 14.87 -4.93
C LEU A 63 -1.84 13.36 -4.69
N HIS A 64 -2.96 12.76 -4.33
CA HIS A 64 -3.04 11.37 -3.90
C HIS A 64 -4.05 10.59 -4.73
N GLU A 65 -3.63 9.45 -5.22
CA GLU A 65 -4.49 8.50 -5.93
C GLU A 65 -4.26 7.09 -5.38
N PHE A 66 -5.34 6.41 -4.99
CA PHE A 66 -5.28 5.04 -4.49
C PHE A 66 -5.79 4.10 -5.56
N ILE A 67 -5.01 3.07 -5.86
CA ILE A 67 -5.26 2.14 -6.94
C ILE A 67 -5.34 0.73 -6.37
N ALA A 68 -6.48 0.07 -6.59
CA ALA A 68 -6.68 -1.29 -6.13
C ALA A 68 -5.83 -2.28 -6.95
N GLY A 69 -5.21 -3.20 -6.25
CA GLY A 69 -4.46 -4.31 -6.82
C GLY A 69 -5.12 -5.64 -6.48
N VAL A 70 -4.32 -6.61 -6.08
CA VAL A 70 -4.75 -7.98 -5.80
C VAL A 70 -4.67 -8.27 -4.30
N SER A 71 -5.75 -8.80 -3.72
CA SER A 71 -5.85 -9.18 -2.32
C SER A 71 -5.52 -7.98 -1.41
N TYR A 72 -4.51 -8.07 -0.59
CA TYR A 72 -4.08 -7.00 0.33
C TYR A 72 -3.07 -6.02 -0.28
N ARG A 73 -2.65 -6.21 -1.53
CA ARG A 73 -1.60 -5.44 -2.20
C ARG A 73 -2.19 -4.38 -3.11
N HIS A 74 -2.00 -3.12 -2.76
CA HIS A 74 -2.51 -1.95 -3.49
C HIS A 74 -1.39 -0.91 -3.64
N CYS A 75 -1.70 0.18 -4.30
CA CYS A 75 -0.76 1.26 -4.55
C CYS A 75 -1.39 2.61 -4.23
N MET A 76 -0.60 3.50 -3.63
CA MET A 76 -0.88 4.93 -3.60
C MET A 76 0.12 5.63 -4.51
N VAL A 77 -0.37 6.49 -5.38
CA VAL A 77 0.47 7.40 -6.15
C VAL A 77 0.37 8.79 -5.54
N ARG A 78 1.51 9.38 -5.23
CA ARG A 78 1.61 10.75 -4.79
C ARG A 78 2.21 11.58 -5.91
N HIS A 79 1.43 12.53 -6.42
CA HIS A 79 1.83 13.41 -7.52
C HIS A 79 2.68 14.59 -7.02
N HIS A 80 3.53 15.13 -7.88
CA HIS A 80 4.34 16.32 -7.61
C HIS A 80 5.09 16.26 -6.28
N SER A 81 5.77 15.14 -6.03
CA SER A 81 6.35 14.84 -4.73
C SER A 81 7.80 14.38 -4.86
N LEU A 82 8.50 14.40 -3.74
CA LEU A 82 9.87 13.97 -3.63
C LEU A 82 9.97 12.73 -2.75
N THR A 83 11.01 11.93 -2.93
CA THR A 83 11.36 10.84 -2.02
C THR A 83 11.85 11.39 -0.68
N GLY A 84 11.97 10.55 0.32
CA GLY A 84 12.48 10.91 1.64
C GLY A 84 11.53 10.61 2.79
N THR A 85 10.38 9.99 2.52
CA THR A 85 9.54 9.43 3.57
C THR A 85 10.14 8.12 4.04
N VAL A 86 10.20 7.93 5.36
CA VAL A 86 10.72 6.71 5.98
C VAL A 86 9.56 5.82 6.33
N TYR A 87 9.62 4.57 5.86
CA TYR A 87 8.57 3.58 6.05
C TYR A 87 9.10 2.30 6.68
N THR A 88 8.22 1.52 7.26
CA THR A 88 8.52 0.16 7.75
C THR A 88 7.65 -0.85 7.00
N PRO A 89 8.23 -1.88 6.37
CA PRO A 89 7.45 -2.95 5.77
C PRO A 89 6.59 -3.66 6.82
N PRO A 90 5.29 -3.88 6.56
CA PRO A 90 4.38 -4.43 7.58
C PRO A 90 4.70 -5.88 7.95
N HIS A 91 5.32 -6.64 7.06
CA HIS A 91 5.74 -8.01 7.33
C HIS A 91 6.93 -8.10 8.28
N ASP A 92 7.68 -7.02 8.48
CA ASP A 92 8.80 -6.98 9.42
C ASP A 92 8.32 -6.77 10.87
N ILE A 93 7.07 -6.36 11.05
CA ILE A 93 6.49 -6.05 12.37
C ILE A 93 5.27 -6.91 12.71
N SER A 94 5.15 -8.08 12.10
CA SER A 94 4.08 -9.03 12.43
C SER A 94 4.09 -9.36 13.91
N ASP A 95 2.91 -9.29 14.55
CA ASP A 95 2.70 -9.52 15.98
C ASP A 95 3.43 -8.54 16.91
N LYS A 96 3.89 -7.42 16.37
CA LYS A 96 4.59 -6.38 17.13
C LYS A 96 3.76 -5.09 17.21
N PRO A 97 3.92 -4.30 18.28
CA PRO A 97 3.37 -2.95 18.33
C PRO A 97 3.90 -2.09 17.17
N VAL A 98 3.04 -1.25 16.64
CA VAL A 98 3.45 -0.35 15.54
C VAL A 98 4.29 0.84 16.02
N LYS A 99 4.34 1.07 17.31
CA LYS A 99 5.16 2.11 17.94
C LYS A 99 6.63 1.94 17.55
N GLY A 100 7.26 3.03 17.14
CA GLY A 100 8.64 3.01 16.65
C GLY A 100 8.78 2.60 15.18
N HIS A 101 7.68 2.21 14.52
CA HIS A 101 7.66 1.77 13.13
C HIS A 101 6.72 2.62 12.26
N LEU A 102 6.26 3.73 12.79
CA LEU A 102 5.36 4.66 12.10
C LEU A 102 6.12 5.49 11.08
N PRO A 103 5.43 6.00 10.03
CA PRO A 103 6.08 6.83 9.02
C PRO A 103 6.77 8.05 9.61
N GLY A 104 7.93 8.38 9.07
CA GLY A 104 8.71 9.55 9.43
C GLY A 104 9.34 10.19 8.21
N GLY A 105 10.24 11.15 8.46
CA GLY A 105 10.91 11.88 7.40
C GLY A 105 9.97 12.79 6.62
N ARG A 106 10.29 13.00 5.35
CA ARG A 106 9.48 13.85 4.47
C ARG A 106 8.06 13.30 4.34
N TYR A 107 7.04 14.14 4.55
CA TYR A 107 5.62 13.78 4.53
C TYR A 107 5.18 12.77 5.62
N GLY A 108 6.05 12.42 6.56
CA GLY A 108 5.76 11.38 7.56
C GLY A 108 4.52 11.67 8.39
N GLU A 109 4.33 12.90 8.84
CA GLU A 109 3.15 13.30 9.63
C GLU A 109 1.86 13.19 8.81
N GLU A 110 1.89 13.62 7.55
CA GLU A 110 0.75 13.56 6.64
C GLU A 110 0.34 12.11 6.33
N VAL A 111 1.33 11.27 6.03
CA VAL A 111 1.12 9.84 5.78
C VAL A 111 0.56 9.14 7.03
N LEU A 112 1.12 9.43 8.18
CA LEU A 112 0.63 8.87 9.45
C LEU A 112 -0.81 9.28 9.73
N ALA A 113 -1.13 10.56 9.52
CA ALA A 113 -2.50 11.06 9.70
C ALA A 113 -3.49 10.32 8.78
N MET A 114 -3.09 10.05 7.55
CA MET A 114 -3.88 9.29 6.57
C MET A 114 -4.11 7.84 7.04
N MET A 115 -3.08 7.18 7.55
CA MET A 115 -3.18 5.82 8.09
C MET A 115 -4.10 5.76 9.31
N LYS A 116 -3.98 6.70 10.24
CA LYS A 116 -4.86 6.81 11.42
C LYS A 116 -6.32 6.99 11.02
N LYS A 117 -6.59 7.89 10.09
CA LYS A 117 -7.95 8.13 9.59
C LYS A 117 -8.51 6.92 8.87
N SER A 118 -7.67 6.17 8.15
CA SER A 118 -8.12 4.96 7.46
C SER A 118 -8.65 3.93 8.43
N TYR A 119 -8.01 3.76 9.58
CA TYR A 119 -8.51 2.86 10.63
C TYR A 119 -9.91 3.29 11.09
N ALA A 120 -10.11 4.58 11.34
CA ALA A 120 -11.39 5.10 11.79
C ALA A 120 -12.54 4.84 10.80
N ILE A 121 -12.27 4.96 9.50
CA ILE A 121 -13.29 4.74 8.46
C ILE A 121 -13.48 3.27 8.07
N LEU A 122 -12.42 2.47 8.12
CA LEU A 122 -12.47 1.08 7.68
C LEU A 122 -12.94 0.09 8.74
N LYS A 123 -12.68 0.36 10.02
CA LYS A 123 -13.06 -0.56 11.10
C LYS A 123 -14.54 -0.91 11.13
N ASP A 124 -15.40 0.01 10.78
CA ASP A 124 -16.86 -0.14 10.76
C ASP A 124 -17.43 -0.27 9.34
N HIS A 125 -16.58 -0.41 8.33
CA HIS A 125 -17.02 -0.62 6.96
C HIS A 125 -17.82 -1.93 6.85
N PRO A 126 -18.91 -1.96 6.05
CA PRO A 126 -19.74 -3.17 5.90
C PRO A 126 -18.97 -4.44 5.54
N VAL A 127 -17.94 -4.34 4.71
CA VAL A 127 -17.05 -5.46 4.36
C VAL A 127 -16.40 -6.04 5.63
N ASN A 128 -15.86 -5.18 6.50
CA ASN A 128 -15.18 -5.61 7.71
C ASN A 128 -16.14 -6.13 8.78
N ILE A 129 -17.32 -5.53 8.89
CA ILE A 129 -18.37 -6.03 9.80
C ILE A 129 -18.76 -7.45 9.38
N LYS A 130 -18.97 -7.69 8.10
CA LYS A 130 -19.28 -9.02 7.56
C LYS A 130 -18.14 -10.01 7.83
N ARG A 131 -16.89 -9.60 7.58
CA ARG A 131 -15.72 -10.45 7.83
C ARG A 131 -15.64 -10.87 9.30
N MET A 132 -15.81 -9.94 10.22
CA MET A 132 -15.77 -10.25 11.66
C MET A 132 -16.89 -11.18 12.07
N LYS A 133 -18.11 -11.03 11.54
CA LYS A 133 -19.23 -11.96 11.77
C LYS A 133 -18.93 -13.38 11.28
N GLU A 134 -18.12 -13.49 10.23
CA GLU A 134 -17.71 -14.79 9.67
C GLU A 134 -16.45 -15.35 10.34
N GLY A 135 -15.94 -14.70 11.39
CA GLY A 135 -14.74 -15.13 12.10
C GLY A 135 -13.44 -14.84 11.35
N LYS A 136 -13.47 -13.94 10.37
CA LYS A 136 -12.30 -13.52 9.61
C LYS A 136 -11.73 -12.21 10.15
N TYR A 137 -10.43 -11.99 9.97
CA TYR A 137 -9.82 -10.72 10.31
C TYR A 137 -10.36 -9.58 9.44
N PRO A 138 -10.68 -8.42 10.05
CA PRO A 138 -10.98 -7.22 9.26
C PRO A 138 -9.70 -6.66 8.64
N ALA A 139 -9.81 -6.06 7.47
CA ALA A 139 -8.75 -5.24 6.90
C ALA A 139 -9.03 -3.78 7.27
N ASN A 140 -8.62 -3.39 8.46
CA ASN A 140 -9.11 -2.18 9.13
C ASN A 140 -8.16 -0.98 9.05
N SER A 141 -7.02 -1.11 8.41
CA SER A 141 -6.11 0.02 8.18
C SER A 141 -5.32 -0.16 6.90
N ILE A 142 -5.10 0.95 6.18
CA ILE A 142 -4.05 0.96 5.18
C ILE A 142 -2.69 1.00 5.89
N TRP A 143 -1.70 0.37 5.29
CA TRP A 143 -0.31 0.47 5.72
C TRP A 143 0.54 0.85 4.51
N LEU A 144 1.07 2.08 4.54
CA LEU A 144 1.87 2.63 3.46
C LEU A 144 3.34 2.33 3.70
N TRP A 145 4.04 1.88 2.65
CA TRP A 145 5.45 1.52 2.75
C TRP A 145 6.10 1.41 1.36
N GLY A 146 7.42 1.45 1.33
CA GLY A 146 8.17 1.15 0.12
C GLY A 146 7.93 2.14 -1.03
N GLU A 147 8.42 3.37 -0.91
CA GLU A 147 8.30 4.37 -1.97
C GLU A 147 9.25 4.10 -3.13
N GLY A 148 8.85 4.52 -4.33
CA GLY A 148 9.69 4.49 -5.51
C GLY A 148 9.24 5.50 -6.56
N THR A 149 10.20 5.94 -7.36
CA THR A 149 9.97 6.81 -8.50
C THR A 149 9.82 5.99 -9.78
N ARG A 150 9.46 6.67 -10.89
CA ARG A 150 9.50 6.07 -12.22
C ARG A 150 10.91 5.54 -12.49
N PRO A 151 11.07 4.24 -12.75
CA PRO A 151 12.39 3.71 -13.02
C PRO A 151 12.92 4.27 -14.36
N ALA A 152 14.12 4.83 -14.33
CA ALA A 152 14.88 5.17 -15.53
C ALA A 152 15.45 3.89 -16.15
N LEU A 153 14.59 2.95 -16.48
CA LEU A 153 14.97 1.73 -17.17
C LEU A 153 15.25 2.08 -18.62
N GLN A 154 16.51 2.08 -19.01
CA GLN A 154 16.86 2.07 -20.42
C GLN A 154 16.27 0.81 -21.03
N ASN A 155 15.64 0.96 -22.18
CA ASN A 155 15.17 -0.19 -22.94
C ASN A 155 16.34 -1.16 -23.12
N PHE A 156 16.15 -2.42 -22.75
CA PHE A 156 17.17 -3.45 -22.82
C PHE A 156 17.81 -3.54 -24.23
N LYS A 157 16.99 -3.31 -25.25
CA LYS A 157 17.44 -3.26 -26.65
C LYS A 157 18.39 -2.09 -26.93
N GLU A 158 18.09 -0.91 -26.36
CA GLU A 158 18.94 0.28 -26.53
C GLU A 158 20.28 0.14 -25.83
N ARG A 159 20.28 -0.51 -24.66
CA ARG A 159 21.50 -0.69 -23.87
C ARG A 159 22.39 -1.83 -24.37
N TRP A 160 21.80 -2.89 -24.84
CA TRP A 160 22.52 -4.15 -25.16
C TRP A 160 22.37 -4.61 -26.61
N GLY A 161 21.53 -3.92 -27.40
CA GLY A 161 21.25 -4.31 -28.81
C GLY A 161 20.53 -5.66 -28.94
N LEU A 162 19.95 -6.17 -27.86
CA LEU A 162 19.32 -7.49 -27.80
C LEU A 162 17.85 -7.37 -27.42
N ASN A 163 17.05 -8.29 -27.94
CA ASN A 163 15.67 -8.48 -27.48
C ASN A 163 15.71 -9.47 -26.31
N GLY A 164 15.25 -9.02 -25.15
CA GLY A 164 15.14 -9.86 -23.97
C GLY A 164 13.69 -9.98 -23.50
N ALA A 165 13.36 -11.13 -22.95
CA ALA A 165 12.10 -11.35 -22.25
C ALA A 165 12.41 -11.93 -20.87
N VAL A 166 11.68 -11.45 -19.86
CA VAL A 166 11.78 -11.99 -18.51
C VAL A 166 10.47 -12.70 -18.20
N ILE A 167 10.57 -14.00 -17.92
CA ILE A 167 9.45 -14.81 -17.46
C ILE A 167 9.69 -15.13 -15.99
N SER A 168 8.81 -14.65 -15.11
CA SER A 168 8.92 -14.86 -13.67
C SER A 168 7.56 -14.92 -13.00
N ALA A 169 7.46 -15.77 -12.00
CA ALA A 169 6.30 -15.80 -11.11
C ALA A 169 6.38 -14.72 -10.02
N VAL A 170 7.54 -14.08 -9.84
CA VAL A 170 7.76 -13.04 -8.85
C VAL A 170 7.39 -11.68 -9.44
N ASP A 171 6.48 -10.99 -8.80
CA ASP A 171 5.94 -9.70 -9.25
C ASP A 171 7.01 -8.63 -9.47
N LEU A 172 8.01 -8.61 -8.61
CA LEU A 172 9.12 -7.66 -8.69
C LEU A 172 9.91 -7.83 -9.99
N VAL A 173 10.15 -9.06 -10.39
CA VAL A 173 10.97 -9.37 -11.59
C VAL A 173 10.16 -9.13 -12.86
N LYS A 174 8.85 -9.43 -12.85
CA LYS A 174 7.98 -9.17 -14.00
C LYS A 174 7.85 -7.68 -14.34
N GLY A 175 8.05 -6.82 -13.37
CA GLY A 175 8.03 -5.37 -13.58
C GLY A 175 9.27 -4.81 -14.29
N ILE A 176 10.30 -5.62 -14.54
CA ILE A 176 11.55 -5.24 -15.23
C ILE A 176 11.52 -5.66 -16.71
N GLY A 177 10.75 -6.69 -17.06
CA GLY A 177 10.66 -7.25 -18.41
C GLY A 177 9.82 -6.47 -19.41
#